data_d784eaefd68fec959cdf1875981463ac
#
_entry.id   d784eaefd68fec959cdf1875981463ac
#
_cell.length_a   1.000
_cell.length_b   1.000
_cell.length_c   1.000
_cell.angle_alpha   90.00
_cell.angle_beta   90.00
_cell.angle_gamma   90.00
#
_symmetry.space_group_name_H-M   'P 1'
#
loop_
_entity.id
_entity.type
_entity.pdbx_description
1 polymer ?
#
loop_
_entity_poly.entity_id
_entity_poly.type
_entity_poly.pdbx_seq_one_letter_code
_entity_poly.pdbx_strand_id
1 'polypeptide(L)'
;IRGRRVLRVPVRRRGVRPLPVSATGADDVIVVVGMDCRFPGGSSSPEAYWDFLCSGADGVVPVPYDRWDSDVYYDPDVDQPHKTYAYEAGFISGVEYFDNAFFGISESEAGQMDPQQRVMLEVGYGALAAAGLGKERLVGEGVGVFVGCCNDDFKSLAPAGGKAIGVYTATSGDVAILANRISFSLGLKGPSMTINTACSSSLVALDVAMLQLRSGSCRAALVGGVNLLLSVEGFIATSKARMLSPTGRCRTFSVDADGYCRGEGCGAVVLK
;
A
#
# COMPACT_ATOMS: atom_id res chain seq x y z
N ILE A 1 16.01 36.16 -30.15
CA ILE A 1 15.21 36.21 -28.89
C ILE A 1 13.76 36.44 -29.32
N ARG A 2 12.95 35.37 -29.45
CA ARG A 2 11.52 35.48 -29.75
C ARG A 2 10.75 35.14 -28.47
N GLY A 3 9.97 36.14 -27.98
CA GLY A 3 9.18 36.04 -26.74
C GLY A 3 8.15 34.90 -26.77
N ARG A 4 8.17 34.06 -25.74
CA ARG A 4 7.11 33.08 -25.47
C ARG A 4 5.87 33.82 -24.97
N ARG A 5 4.78 33.79 -25.73
CA ARG A 5 3.45 34.20 -25.25
C ARG A 5 2.99 33.20 -24.19
N VAL A 6 2.91 33.66 -22.96
CA VAL A 6 2.24 32.92 -21.88
C VAL A 6 0.73 33.06 -22.12
N LEU A 7 0.08 31.99 -22.53
CA LEU A 7 -1.38 31.92 -22.57
C LEU A 7 -1.92 31.89 -21.15
N ARG A 8 -2.42 33.03 -20.66
CA ARG A 8 -3.22 33.05 -19.43
C ARG A 8 -4.63 32.58 -19.75
N VAL A 9 -4.95 31.32 -19.39
CA VAL A 9 -6.32 30.83 -19.40
C VAL A 9 -7.03 31.45 -18.19
N PRO A 10 -8.13 32.20 -18.37
CA PRO A 10 -8.87 32.76 -17.24
C PRO A 10 -9.57 31.60 -16.52
N VAL A 11 -9.11 31.25 -15.34
CA VAL A 11 -9.80 30.32 -14.45
C VAL A 11 -11.03 31.05 -13.90
N ARG A 12 -12.20 30.86 -14.54
CA ARG A 12 -13.47 31.25 -13.92
C ARG A 12 -13.66 30.34 -12.71
N ARG A 13 -13.48 30.89 -11.52
CA ARG A 13 -13.95 30.28 -10.28
C ARG A 13 -15.49 30.25 -10.34
N ARG A 14 -16.05 29.22 -10.94
CA ARG A 14 -17.43 28.86 -10.63
C ARG A 14 -17.41 28.41 -9.18
N GLY A 15 -18.07 29.17 -8.31
CA GLY A 15 -18.28 28.72 -6.94
C GLY A 15 -18.90 27.33 -6.98
N VAL A 16 -18.14 26.32 -6.63
CA VAL A 16 -18.66 24.98 -6.37
C VAL A 16 -19.56 25.17 -5.15
N ARG A 17 -20.89 25.20 -5.36
CA ARG A 17 -21.81 25.07 -4.24
C ARG A 17 -21.49 23.71 -3.60
N PRO A 18 -21.17 23.67 -2.29
CA PRO A 18 -21.10 22.40 -1.60
C PRO A 18 -22.44 21.69 -1.87
N LEU A 19 -22.36 20.43 -2.33
CA LEU A 19 -23.55 19.58 -2.31
C LEU A 19 -24.11 19.62 -0.89
N PRO A 20 -25.43 19.76 -0.70
CA PRO A 20 -26.00 19.70 0.63
C PRO A 20 -25.57 18.35 1.21
N VAL A 21 -24.69 18.38 2.20
CA VAL A 21 -24.46 17.24 3.09
C VAL A 21 -25.84 17.07 3.74
N SER A 22 -26.56 16.02 3.38
CA SER A 22 -27.75 15.58 4.11
C SER A 22 -27.34 15.60 5.58
N ALA A 23 -28.05 16.34 6.41
CA ALA A 23 -27.86 16.35 7.85
C ALA A 23 -28.17 14.93 8.35
N THR A 24 -27.19 14.03 8.25
CA THR A 24 -27.15 12.82 9.02
C THR A 24 -26.98 13.27 10.47
N GLY A 25 -27.85 12.77 11.35
CA GLY A 25 -27.93 13.22 12.73
C GLY A 25 -26.56 13.14 13.43
N ALA A 26 -26.41 13.87 14.52
CA ALA A 26 -25.20 14.00 15.33
C ALA A 26 -24.60 12.66 15.86
N ASP A 27 -25.21 11.52 15.52
CA ASP A 27 -24.87 10.18 16.03
C ASP A 27 -24.01 9.32 15.06
N ASP A 28 -23.64 9.82 13.88
CA ASP A 28 -22.90 9.05 12.87
C ASP A 28 -21.39 9.33 12.88
N VAL A 29 -20.79 9.39 14.06
CA VAL A 29 -19.32 9.52 14.20
C VAL A 29 -18.65 8.18 13.94
N ILE A 30 -17.87 8.09 12.87
CA ILE A 30 -17.01 6.96 12.60
C ILE A 30 -15.65 7.22 13.24
N VAL A 31 -15.15 6.27 14.03
CA VAL A 31 -13.88 6.38 14.76
C VAL A 31 -12.91 5.28 14.38
N VAL A 32 -11.62 5.58 14.49
CA VAL A 32 -10.55 4.57 14.42
C VAL A 32 -10.45 3.91 15.78
N VAL A 33 -10.69 2.60 15.84
CA VAL A 33 -10.68 1.81 17.08
C VAL A 33 -9.49 0.85 17.20
N GLY A 34 -8.71 0.70 16.15
CA GLY A 34 -7.49 -0.10 16.13
C GLY A 34 -6.64 0.28 14.93
N MET A 35 -5.34 0.11 15.05
CA MET A 35 -4.38 0.34 13.97
C MET A 35 -3.15 -0.52 14.14
N ASP A 36 -2.49 -0.80 13.02
CA ASP A 36 -1.19 -1.45 12.98
C ASP A 36 -0.45 -1.04 11.71
N CYS A 37 0.88 -1.18 11.71
CA CYS A 37 1.67 -0.81 10.56
C CYS A 37 3.02 -1.52 10.52
N ARG A 38 3.61 -1.50 9.30
CA ARG A 38 4.96 -1.94 9.01
C ARG A 38 5.55 -1.01 7.97
N PHE A 39 6.44 -0.09 8.40
CA PHE A 39 7.03 0.95 7.58
C PHE A 39 8.56 0.90 7.63
N PRO A 40 9.27 1.59 6.69
CA PRO A 40 10.72 1.69 6.70
C PRO A 40 11.28 2.24 8.02
N GLY A 41 12.59 2.02 8.24
CA GLY A 41 13.27 2.50 9.43
C GLY A 41 12.96 1.69 10.69
N GLY A 42 12.57 0.42 10.55
CA GLY A 42 12.25 -0.45 11.69
C GLY A 42 10.90 -0.19 12.35
N SER A 43 10.05 0.61 11.72
CA SER A 43 8.73 1.00 12.21
C SER A 43 7.71 -0.14 12.05
N SER A 44 7.79 -1.15 12.92
CA SER A 44 6.97 -2.38 12.88
C SER A 44 5.74 -2.33 13.80
N SER A 45 5.41 -1.18 14.35
CA SER A 45 4.19 -0.93 15.12
C SER A 45 3.86 0.58 15.08
N PRO A 46 2.63 0.99 15.45
CA PRO A 46 2.28 2.41 15.57
C PRO A 46 3.19 3.19 16.52
N GLU A 47 3.59 2.60 17.65
CA GLU A 47 4.48 3.21 18.64
C GLU A 47 5.89 3.39 18.04
N ALA A 48 6.46 2.34 17.44
CA ALA A 48 7.77 2.42 16.79
C ALA A 48 7.79 3.44 15.65
N TYR A 49 6.68 3.54 14.92
CA TYR A 49 6.54 4.55 13.87
C TYR A 49 6.47 5.97 14.43
N TRP A 50 5.77 6.14 15.55
CA TRP A 50 5.71 7.43 16.25
C TRP A 50 7.10 7.86 16.76
N ASP A 51 7.83 6.95 17.39
CA ASP A 51 9.20 7.21 17.86
C ASP A 51 10.15 7.55 16.72
N PHE A 52 10.02 6.84 15.59
CA PHE A 52 10.76 7.12 14.37
C PHE A 52 10.48 8.54 13.86
N LEU A 53 9.21 8.96 13.79
CA LEU A 53 8.83 10.31 13.38
C LEU A 53 9.36 11.38 14.35
N CYS A 54 9.25 11.15 15.65
CA CYS A 54 9.72 12.08 16.68
C CYS A 54 11.24 12.24 16.68
N SER A 55 11.98 11.18 16.30
CA SER A 55 13.44 11.23 16.21
C SER A 55 13.96 12.02 14.99
N GLY A 56 13.09 12.28 13.99
CA GLY A 56 13.50 12.88 12.73
C GLY A 56 14.42 12.00 11.90
N ALA A 57 14.40 10.68 12.13
CA ALA A 57 15.24 9.73 11.41
C ALA A 57 14.85 9.63 9.92
N ASP A 58 15.82 9.27 9.10
CA ASP A 58 15.63 9.00 7.67
C ASP A 58 15.58 7.49 7.43
N GLY A 59 14.47 6.99 6.92
CA GLY A 59 14.27 5.57 6.61
C GLY A 59 14.57 5.21 5.16
N VAL A 60 15.08 6.14 4.37
CA VAL A 60 15.47 5.89 2.98
C VAL A 60 16.89 5.32 2.97
N VAL A 61 17.04 4.20 2.29
CA VAL A 61 18.31 3.46 2.19
C VAL A 61 18.57 3.04 0.73
N PRO A 62 19.81 2.73 0.36
CA PRO A 62 20.08 2.08 -0.92
C PRO A 62 19.28 0.79 -1.07
N VAL A 63 18.91 0.45 -2.32
CA VAL A 63 18.20 -0.79 -2.62
C VAL A 63 18.95 -1.98 -2.02
N PRO A 64 18.30 -2.75 -1.13
CA PRO A 64 18.96 -3.91 -0.51
C PRO A 64 19.16 -5.05 -1.54
N TYR A 65 20.18 -5.83 -1.33
CA TYR A 65 20.57 -6.91 -2.26
C TYR A 65 19.50 -8.02 -2.36
N ASP A 66 18.66 -8.17 -1.35
CA ASP A 66 17.53 -9.10 -1.34
C ASP A 66 16.33 -8.64 -2.19
N ARG A 67 16.39 -7.44 -2.76
CA ARG A 67 15.45 -6.94 -3.78
C ARG A 67 16.02 -7.15 -5.18
N TRP A 68 17.13 -6.49 -5.48
CA TRP A 68 17.92 -6.68 -6.72
C TRP A 68 19.31 -6.04 -6.57
N ASP A 69 20.22 -6.44 -7.44
CA ASP A 69 21.54 -5.82 -7.54
C ASP A 69 21.41 -4.44 -8.22
N SER A 70 21.51 -3.38 -7.43
CA SER A 70 21.37 -2.01 -7.93
C SER A 70 22.48 -1.63 -8.91
N ASP A 71 23.71 -2.17 -8.77
CA ASP A 71 24.83 -1.85 -9.65
C ASP A 71 24.59 -2.28 -11.10
N VAL A 72 23.77 -3.33 -11.29
CA VAL A 72 23.38 -3.80 -12.62
C VAL A 72 22.44 -2.81 -13.31
N TYR A 73 21.62 -2.07 -12.57
CA TYR A 73 20.52 -1.28 -13.14
C TYR A 73 20.69 0.23 -12.97
N TYR A 74 21.62 0.68 -12.13
CA TYR A 74 21.87 2.10 -11.92
C TYR A 74 22.71 2.71 -13.05
N ASP A 75 22.33 3.90 -13.49
CA ASP A 75 23.11 4.77 -14.35
C ASP A 75 22.70 6.22 -14.11
N PRO A 76 23.62 7.14 -13.84
CA PRO A 76 23.29 8.56 -13.65
C PRO A 76 22.76 9.24 -14.92
N ASP A 77 23.01 8.67 -16.09
CA ASP A 77 22.43 9.14 -17.34
C ASP A 77 20.95 8.75 -17.41
N VAL A 78 20.10 9.76 -17.31
CA VAL A 78 18.62 9.60 -17.30
C VAL A 78 18.07 8.98 -18.60
N ASP A 79 18.82 9.07 -19.70
CA ASP A 79 18.39 8.59 -21.00
C ASP A 79 18.89 7.16 -21.29
N GLN A 80 19.80 6.62 -20.47
CA GLN A 80 20.35 5.28 -20.66
C GLN A 80 19.24 4.22 -20.64
N PRO A 81 19.03 3.45 -21.72
CA PRO A 81 17.96 2.46 -21.82
C PRO A 81 18.07 1.38 -20.71
N HIS A 82 16.93 0.93 -20.21
CA HIS A 82 16.83 -0.13 -19.20
C HIS A 82 17.58 0.13 -17.88
N LYS A 83 17.89 1.41 -17.58
CA LYS A 83 18.54 1.85 -16.36
C LYS A 83 17.65 2.81 -15.56
N THR A 84 17.94 2.93 -14.28
CA THR A 84 17.35 3.91 -13.36
C THR A 84 18.44 4.82 -12.83
N TYR A 85 18.16 6.10 -12.68
CA TYR A 85 19.06 7.06 -12.03
C TYR A 85 18.79 7.20 -10.51
N ALA A 86 17.79 6.48 -9.98
CA ALA A 86 17.48 6.41 -8.56
C ALA A 86 17.76 4.99 -8.04
N TYR A 87 18.46 4.89 -6.92
CA TYR A 87 18.83 3.62 -6.29
C TYR A 87 18.54 3.58 -4.78
N GLU A 88 17.81 4.58 -4.28
CA GLU A 88 17.39 4.65 -2.88
C GLU A 88 15.87 4.66 -2.78
N ALA A 89 15.34 4.04 -1.73
CA ALA A 89 13.93 4.07 -1.35
C ALA A 89 13.74 3.71 0.11
N GLY A 90 12.52 3.81 0.60
CA GLY A 90 12.15 3.22 1.88
C GLY A 90 11.84 1.74 1.72
N PHE A 91 12.53 0.86 2.44
CA PHE A 91 12.30 -0.59 2.40
C PHE A 91 11.89 -1.11 3.77
N ILE A 92 11.02 -2.13 3.78
CA ILE A 92 10.69 -2.89 4.98
C ILE A 92 11.43 -4.23 4.96
N SER A 93 11.86 -4.70 6.11
CA SER A 93 12.56 -5.98 6.26
C SER A 93 11.61 -7.13 6.54
N GLY A 94 12.06 -8.37 6.29
CA GLY A 94 11.38 -9.59 6.69
C GLY A 94 10.08 -9.85 5.92
N VAL A 95 9.96 -9.37 4.67
CA VAL A 95 8.80 -9.62 3.80
C VAL A 95 8.70 -11.08 3.33
N GLU A 96 9.81 -11.81 3.47
CA GLU A 96 9.92 -13.25 3.19
C GLU A 96 9.30 -14.11 4.30
N TYR A 97 9.19 -13.60 5.53
CA TYR A 97 8.60 -14.32 6.67
C TYR A 97 7.09 -14.17 6.71
N PHE A 98 6.43 -15.24 7.15
CA PHE A 98 4.96 -15.25 7.32
C PHE A 98 4.54 -16.38 8.23
N ASP A 99 3.70 -16.10 9.21
CA ASP A 99 3.10 -17.14 10.07
C ASP A 99 1.90 -17.79 9.37
N ASN A 100 2.19 -18.66 8.42
CA ASN A 100 1.18 -19.35 7.65
C ASN A 100 0.28 -20.24 8.50
N ALA A 101 0.82 -20.85 9.55
CA ALA A 101 0.07 -21.73 10.46
C ALA A 101 -1.00 -20.96 11.22
N PHE A 102 -0.68 -19.75 11.70
CA PHE A 102 -1.65 -18.86 12.34
C PHE A 102 -2.85 -18.57 11.44
N PHE A 103 -2.63 -18.34 10.14
CA PHE A 103 -3.71 -18.03 9.19
C PHE A 103 -4.37 -19.27 8.57
N GLY A 104 -3.91 -20.48 8.91
CA GLY A 104 -4.45 -21.74 8.36
C GLY A 104 -4.09 -21.94 6.88
N ILE A 105 -2.97 -21.39 6.44
CA ILE A 105 -2.47 -21.45 5.07
C ILE A 105 -1.34 -22.48 5.02
N SER A 106 -1.36 -23.38 4.01
CA SER A 106 -0.29 -24.37 3.86
C SER A 106 1.04 -23.72 3.46
N GLU A 107 2.17 -24.33 3.83
CA GLU A 107 3.49 -23.86 3.41
C GLU A 107 3.62 -23.75 1.88
N SER A 108 3.06 -24.72 1.15
CA SER A 108 3.07 -24.72 -0.31
C SER A 108 2.28 -23.54 -0.90
N GLU A 109 1.17 -23.14 -0.29
CA GLU A 109 0.42 -21.94 -0.70
C GLU A 109 1.16 -20.69 -0.32
N ALA A 110 1.60 -20.57 0.93
CA ALA A 110 2.32 -19.42 1.47
C ALA A 110 3.57 -19.08 0.65
N GLY A 111 4.33 -20.09 0.23
CA GLY A 111 5.52 -19.92 -0.61
C GLY A 111 5.23 -19.38 -2.02
N GLN A 112 3.98 -19.47 -2.48
CA GLN A 112 3.54 -18.96 -3.78
C GLN A 112 2.79 -17.63 -3.69
N MET A 113 2.39 -17.20 -2.49
CA MET A 113 1.66 -15.94 -2.28
C MET A 113 2.55 -14.73 -2.52
N ASP A 114 1.96 -13.71 -3.13
CA ASP A 114 2.54 -12.37 -3.16
C ASP A 114 2.86 -11.92 -1.72
N PRO A 115 4.09 -11.48 -1.44
CA PRO A 115 4.46 -10.94 -0.13
C PRO A 115 3.52 -9.83 0.36
N GLN A 116 2.92 -9.05 -0.52
CA GLN A 116 1.93 -8.03 -0.16
C GLN A 116 0.70 -8.65 0.50
N GLN A 117 0.24 -9.83 0.04
CA GLN A 117 -0.87 -10.54 0.68
C GLN A 117 -0.50 -11.02 2.09
N ARG A 118 0.75 -11.50 2.27
CA ARG A 118 1.24 -11.97 3.57
C ARG A 118 1.37 -10.84 4.58
N VAL A 119 2.05 -9.76 4.20
CA VAL A 119 2.22 -8.59 5.06
C VAL A 119 0.88 -7.95 5.42
N MET A 120 -0.06 -7.87 4.46
CA MET A 120 -1.38 -7.28 4.72
C MET A 120 -2.24 -8.17 5.63
N LEU A 121 -2.10 -9.49 5.59
CA LEU A 121 -2.75 -10.41 6.55
C LEU A 121 -2.26 -10.14 7.98
N GLU A 122 -0.95 -10.04 8.18
CA GLU A 122 -0.34 -9.80 9.51
C GLU A 122 -0.73 -8.43 10.07
N VAL A 123 -0.51 -7.36 9.31
CA VAL A 123 -0.82 -5.99 9.73
C VAL A 123 -2.33 -5.79 9.88
N GLY A 124 -3.13 -6.33 8.97
CA GLY A 124 -4.59 -6.26 9.06
C GLY A 124 -5.13 -6.98 10.30
N TYR A 125 -4.60 -8.15 10.62
CA TYR A 125 -4.95 -8.83 11.87
C TYR A 125 -4.48 -8.07 13.12
N GLY A 126 -3.27 -7.52 13.09
CA GLY A 126 -2.76 -6.67 14.18
C GLY A 126 -3.69 -5.50 14.49
N ALA A 127 -4.17 -4.80 13.45
CA ALA A 127 -5.14 -3.72 13.61
C ALA A 127 -6.48 -4.20 14.20
N LEU A 128 -6.99 -5.38 13.76
CA LEU A 128 -8.20 -5.99 14.33
C LEU A 128 -8.01 -6.39 15.78
N ALA A 129 -6.86 -6.97 16.12
CA ALA A 129 -6.53 -7.35 17.50
C ALA A 129 -6.43 -6.11 18.39
N ALA A 130 -5.81 -5.02 17.93
CA ALA A 130 -5.75 -3.73 18.61
C ALA A 130 -7.15 -3.14 18.85
N ALA A 131 -8.12 -3.41 17.96
CA ALA A 131 -9.53 -3.06 18.14
C ALA A 131 -10.30 -3.99 19.10
N GLY A 132 -9.63 -4.95 19.73
CA GLY A 132 -10.25 -5.96 20.62
C GLY A 132 -10.97 -7.09 19.87
N LEU A 133 -10.73 -7.23 18.56
CA LEU A 133 -11.32 -8.25 17.71
C LEU A 133 -10.32 -9.39 17.50
N GLY A 134 -10.17 -10.25 18.48
CA GLY A 134 -9.35 -11.47 18.39
C GLY A 134 -9.95 -12.48 17.40
N LYS A 135 -9.11 -13.38 16.87
CA LYS A 135 -9.43 -14.32 15.78
C LYS A 135 -10.73 -15.13 16.03
N GLU A 136 -10.93 -15.55 17.28
CA GLU A 136 -12.12 -16.35 17.65
C GLU A 136 -13.45 -15.56 17.53
N ARG A 137 -13.38 -14.24 17.65
CA ARG A 137 -14.54 -13.35 17.56
C ARG A 137 -14.84 -12.88 16.14
N LEU A 138 -13.91 -13.11 15.20
CA LEU A 138 -14.05 -12.62 13.82
C LEU A 138 -14.88 -13.52 12.95
N VAL A 139 -14.92 -14.84 13.24
CA VAL A 139 -15.63 -15.82 12.39
C VAL A 139 -17.11 -15.50 12.33
N GLY A 140 -17.61 -15.24 11.12
CA GLY A 140 -19.02 -14.92 10.88
C GLY A 140 -19.39 -13.44 11.05
N GLU A 141 -18.45 -12.61 11.53
CA GLU A 141 -18.72 -11.18 11.75
C GLU A 141 -18.86 -10.39 10.46
N GLY A 142 -19.76 -9.39 10.51
CA GLY A 142 -20.01 -8.45 9.42
C GLY A 142 -18.95 -7.33 9.33
N VAL A 143 -17.66 -7.71 9.35
CA VAL A 143 -16.53 -6.79 9.16
C VAL A 143 -16.22 -6.67 7.67
N GLY A 144 -16.24 -5.45 7.14
CA GLY A 144 -15.81 -5.17 5.77
C GLY A 144 -14.28 -5.11 5.67
N VAL A 145 -13.73 -5.42 4.50
CA VAL A 145 -12.29 -5.35 4.21
C VAL A 145 -12.05 -4.55 2.94
N PHE A 146 -11.33 -3.44 3.05
CA PHE A 146 -11.08 -2.49 1.97
C PHE A 146 -9.59 -2.20 1.90
N VAL A 147 -8.91 -2.65 0.85
CA VAL A 147 -7.45 -2.55 0.74
C VAL A 147 -7.05 -1.77 -0.50
N GLY A 148 -6.25 -0.73 -0.31
CA GLY A 148 -5.60 0.00 -1.40
C GLY A 148 -4.33 -0.72 -1.83
N CYS A 149 -4.22 -1.09 -3.11
CA CYS A 149 -3.01 -1.65 -3.70
C CYS A 149 -2.98 -1.35 -5.20
N CYS A 150 -1.86 -0.84 -5.69
CA CYS A 150 -1.68 -0.54 -7.13
C CYS A 150 -0.48 -1.27 -7.75
N ASN A 151 0.36 -1.91 -6.94
CA ASN A 151 1.57 -2.59 -7.40
C ASN A 151 1.32 -4.09 -7.53
N ASP A 152 1.71 -4.66 -8.67
CA ASP A 152 1.62 -6.08 -9.00
C ASP A 152 2.97 -6.68 -9.44
N ASP A 153 4.07 -6.12 -8.95
CA ASP A 153 5.45 -6.55 -9.25
C ASP A 153 5.63 -8.07 -9.15
N PHE A 154 4.96 -8.70 -8.18
CA PHE A 154 5.10 -10.15 -7.95
C PHE A 154 4.66 -10.99 -9.16
N LYS A 155 3.74 -10.51 -9.98
CA LYS A 155 3.33 -11.19 -11.22
C LYS A 155 4.45 -11.23 -12.26
N SER A 156 5.26 -10.17 -12.31
CA SER A 156 6.37 -10.06 -13.26
C SER A 156 7.60 -10.87 -12.84
N LEU A 157 7.71 -11.25 -11.56
CA LEU A 157 8.78 -12.08 -11.02
C LEU A 157 8.60 -13.56 -11.41
N ALA A 158 8.57 -13.85 -12.71
CA ALA A 158 8.61 -15.25 -13.15
C ALA A 158 10.02 -15.80 -12.90
N PRO A 159 10.17 -17.01 -12.29
CA PRO A 159 11.47 -17.68 -12.22
C PRO A 159 12.06 -17.84 -13.62
N ALA A 160 13.37 -17.67 -13.77
CA ALA A 160 14.07 -18.06 -14.99
C ALA A 160 13.77 -19.54 -15.29
N GLY A 161 12.95 -19.82 -16.31
CA GLY A 161 12.46 -21.16 -16.61
C GLY A 161 10.93 -21.31 -16.60
N GLY A 162 10.20 -20.24 -16.27
CA GLY A 162 8.73 -20.23 -16.16
C GLY A 162 8.23 -20.77 -14.82
N LYS A 163 7.18 -20.16 -14.27
CA LYS A 163 6.45 -20.76 -13.14
C LYS A 163 5.62 -21.93 -13.69
N ALA A 164 5.79 -23.12 -13.13
CA ALA A 164 4.81 -24.18 -13.36
C ALA A 164 3.44 -23.67 -12.93
N ILE A 165 2.45 -23.73 -13.84
CA ILE A 165 1.08 -23.40 -13.52
C ILE A 165 0.55 -24.45 -12.52
N GLY A 166 0.21 -24.02 -11.34
CA GLY A 166 -0.27 -24.85 -10.24
C GLY A 166 -1.60 -24.35 -9.69
N VAL A 167 -2.12 -25.07 -8.71
CA VAL A 167 -3.44 -24.79 -8.10
C VAL A 167 -3.55 -23.41 -7.47
N TYR A 168 -2.44 -22.80 -7.06
CA TYR A 168 -2.41 -21.48 -6.42
C TYR A 168 -2.07 -20.34 -7.37
N THR A 169 -1.71 -20.63 -8.63
CA THR A 169 -1.25 -19.59 -9.58
C THR A 169 -2.27 -18.46 -9.78
N ALA A 170 -3.56 -18.81 -9.85
CA ALA A 170 -4.61 -17.80 -10.05
C ALA A 170 -4.81 -16.86 -8.86
N THR A 171 -4.51 -17.31 -7.64
CA THR A 171 -4.75 -16.55 -6.41
C THR A 171 -3.49 -15.95 -5.81
N SER A 172 -2.32 -16.42 -6.23
CA SER A 172 -1.04 -16.08 -5.62
C SER A 172 -0.62 -14.62 -5.82
N GLY A 173 -0.87 -14.04 -7.00
CA GLY A 173 -0.43 -12.70 -7.35
C GLY A 173 -1.57 -11.78 -7.84
N ASP A 174 -2.83 -12.19 -7.71
CA ASP A 174 -3.93 -11.32 -8.11
C ASP A 174 -4.26 -10.32 -7.00
N VAL A 175 -4.20 -9.02 -7.33
CA VAL A 175 -4.47 -7.94 -6.37
C VAL A 175 -5.91 -7.98 -5.83
N ALA A 176 -6.87 -8.50 -6.58
CA ALA A 176 -8.25 -8.67 -6.10
C ALA A 176 -8.34 -9.63 -4.91
N ILE A 177 -7.43 -10.62 -4.86
CA ILE A 177 -7.38 -11.63 -3.80
C ILE A 177 -6.86 -11.03 -2.48
N LEU A 178 -6.15 -9.91 -2.50
CA LEU A 178 -5.51 -9.31 -1.33
C LEU A 178 -6.53 -9.04 -0.20
N ALA A 179 -7.60 -8.31 -0.47
CA ALA A 179 -8.68 -8.10 0.50
C ALA A 179 -9.47 -9.38 0.80
N ASN A 180 -9.76 -10.18 -0.25
CA ASN A 180 -10.58 -11.38 -0.13
C ASN A 180 -9.90 -12.46 0.72
N ARG A 181 -8.57 -12.57 0.66
CA ARG A 181 -7.79 -13.51 1.48
C ARG A 181 -7.92 -13.21 2.97
N ILE A 182 -7.92 -11.94 3.35
CA ILE A 182 -8.13 -11.54 4.75
C ILE A 182 -9.53 -12.00 5.20
N SER A 183 -10.56 -11.69 4.42
CA SER A 183 -11.92 -12.10 4.72
C SER A 183 -12.06 -13.61 4.83
N PHE A 184 -11.42 -14.35 3.91
CA PHE A 184 -11.46 -15.82 3.90
C PHE A 184 -10.73 -16.41 5.12
N SER A 185 -9.48 -16.02 5.37
CA SER A 185 -8.66 -16.57 6.46
C SER A 185 -9.21 -16.26 7.85
N LEU A 186 -9.91 -15.14 8.00
CA LEU A 186 -10.49 -14.72 9.29
C LEU A 186 -12.00 -15.00 9.39
N GLY A 187 -12.62 -15.55 8.33
CA GLY A 187 -14.03 -15.92 8.31
C GLY A 187 -15.00 -14.73 8.30
N LEU A 188 -14.58 -13.57 7.80
CA LEU A 188 -15.38 -12.34 7.76
C LEU A 188 -16.49 -12.42 6.70
N LYS A 189 -17.61 -11.73 6.94
CA LYS A 189 -18.82 -11.75 6.08
C LYS A 189 -19.21 -10.38 5.51
N GLY A 190 -18.49 -9.32 5.84
CA GLY A 190 -18.73 -7.99 5.27
C GLY A 190 -18.24 -7.88 3.82
N PRO A 191 -18.50 -6.73 3.17
CA PRO A 191 -17.98 -6.43 1.84
C PRO A 191 -16.44 -6.54 1.81
N SER A 192 -15.88 -7.04 0.71
CA SER A 192 -14.43 -7.26 0.58
C SER A 192 -13.97 -6.84 -0.80
N MET A 193 -13.05 -5.87 -0.88
CA MET A 193 -12.55 -5.39 -2.17
C MET A 193 -11.16 -4.77 -2.07
N THR A 194 -10.40 -4.94 -3.13
CA THR A 194 -9.14 -4.22 -3.35
C THR A 194 -9.39 -3.08 -4.33
N ILE A 195 -8.84 -1.90 -4.03
CA ILE A 195 -9.07 -0.66 -4.74
C ILE A 195 -7.74 -0.17 -5.32
N ASN A 196 -7.73 0.12 -6.61
CA ASN A 196 -6.59 0.72 -7.29
C ASN A 196 -6.99 2.07 -7.90
N THR A 197 -6.51 3.14 -7.30
CA THR A 197 -6.56 4.52 -7.81
C THR A 197 -5.16 5.14 -7.74
N ALA A 198 -4.13 4.33 -8.02
CA ALA A 198 -2.71 4.68 -7.90
C ALA A 198 -2.35 5.14 -6.47
N CYS A 199 -1.65 6.25 -6.30
CA CYS A 199 -1.20 6.75 -5.00
C CYS A 199 -2.34 7.10 -4.02
N SER A 200 -3.57 7.27 -4.48
CA SER A 200 -4.73 7.55 -3.62
C SER A 200 -5.51 6.30 -3.19
N SER A 201 -5.06 5.09 -3.55
CA SER A 201 -5.82 3.85 -3.36
C SER A 201 -6.29 3.62 -1.92
N SER A 202 -5.43 3.81 -0.93
CA SER A 202 -5.79 3.61 0.48
C SER A 202 -6.75 4.68 1.01
N LEU A 203 -6.65 5.93 0.52
CA LEU A 203 -7.57 6.99 0.91
C LEU A 203 -8.96 6.76 0.31
N VAL A 204 -9.03 6.29 -0.95
CA VAL A 204 -10.30 5.90 -1.57
C VAL A 204 -10.89 4.67 -0.89
N ALA A 205 -10.06 3.70 -0.48
CA ALA A 205 -10.51 2.56 0.33
C ALA A 205 -11.14 3.00 1.65
N LEU A 206 -10.57 4.02 2.31
CA LEU A 206 -11.12 4.62 3.52
C LEU A 206 -12.49 5.25 3.26
N ASP A 207 -12.64 6.02 2.20
CA ASP A 207 -13.91 6.66 1.84
C ASP A 207 -15.00 5.61 1.56
N VAL A 208 -14.68 4.59 0.77
CA VAL A 208 -15.60 3.48 0.49
C VAL A 208 -16.01 2.76 1.78
N ALA A 209 -15.06 2.48 2.68
CA ALA A 209 -15.36 1.85 3.97
C ALA A 209 -16.32 2.69 4.81
N MET A 210 -16.13 4.02 4.86
CA MET A 210 -17.01 4.93 5.57
C MET A 210 -18.44 4.93 4.98
N LEU A 211 -18.57 4.86 3.66
CA LEU A 211 -19.86 4.72 2.99
C LEU A 211 -20.56 3.40 3.35
N GLN A 212 -19.81 2.28 3.40
CA GLN A 212 -20.35 0.97 3.77
C GLN A 212 -20.78 0.90 5.25
N LEU A 213 -20.06 1.56 6.15
CA LEU A 213 -20.46 1.70 7.54
C LEU A 213 -21.74 2.51 7.68
N ARG A 214 -21.84 3.68 7.02
CA ARG A 214 -23.03 4.54 7.05
C ARG A 214 -24.26 3.89 6.43
N SER A 215 -24.09 3.05 5.41
CA SER A 215 -25.20 2.28 4.81
C SER A 215 -25.61 1.07 5.64
N GLY A 216 -24.88 0.73 6.71
CA GLY A 216 -25.13 -0.47 7.52
C GLY A 216 -24.73 -1.78 6.82
N SER A 217 -23.98 -1.73 5.70
CA SER A 217 -23.51 -2.91 4.99
C SER A 217 -22.46 -3.69 5.77
N CYS A 218 -21.78 -3.06 6.71
CA CYS A 218 -20.90 -3.69 7.68
C CYS A 218 -20.97 -2.94 9.02
N ARG A 219 -20.59 -3.62 10.12
CA ARG A 219 -20.59 -3.05 11.48
C ARG A 219 -19.24 -2.49 11.89
N ALA A 220 -18.18 -2.94 11.26
CA ALA A 220 -16.83 -2.45 11.36
C ALA A 220 -16.15 -2.64 10.01
N ALA A 221 -15.10 -1.90 9.75
CA ALA A 221 -14.35 -2.00 8.51
C ALA A 221 -12.85 -2.01 8.79
N LEU A 222 -12.15 -3.02 8.29
CA LEU A 222 -10.71 -3.01 8.15
C LEU A 222 -10.34 -2.28 6.87
N VAL A 223 -9.58 -1.22 7.00
CA VAL A 223 -9.07 -0.45 5.86
C VAL A 223 -7.55 -0.52 5.88
N GLY A 224 -6.94 -0.88 4.76
CA GLY A 224 -5.49 -0.98 4.68
C GLY A 224 -4.94 -0.45 3.37
N GLY A 225 -3.63 -0.35 3.33
CA GLY A 225 -2.86 -0.09 2.12
C GLY A 225 -1.52 -0.79 2.20
N VAL A 226 -1.07 -1.35 1.09
CA VAL A 226 0.22 -2.03 1.01
C VAL A 226 0.90 -1.73 -0.31
N ASN A 227 2.21 -1.58 -0.25
CA ASN A 227 3.08 -1.48 -1.41
C ASN A 227 4.43 -2.11 -1.08
N LEU A 228 4.89 -3.02 -1.91
CA LEU A 228 6.26 -3.56 -1.89
C LEU A 228 6.94 -3.30 -3.23
N LEU A 229 8.24 -3.15 -3.20
CA LEU A 229 9.10 -2.90 -4.36
C LEU A 229 9.87 -4.19 -4.64
N LEU A 230 9.28 -5.08 -5.40
CA LEU A 230 9.83 -6.43 -5.64
C LEU A 230 10.54 -6.52 -6.99
N SER A 231 10.37 -5.55 -7.89
CA SER A 231 10.96 -5.50 -9.23
C SER A 231 11.60 -4.16 -9.50
N VAL A 232 12.74 -4.17 -10.19
CA VAL A 232 13.40 -2.96 -10.69
C VAL A 232 12.62 -2.26 -11.80
N GLU A 233 11.73 -2.96 -12.49
CA GLU A 233 10.98 -2.42 -13.63
C GLU A 233 10.21 -1.15 -13.28
N GLY A 234 9.61 -1.12 -12.08
CA GLY A 234 8.93 0.07 -11.58
C GLY A 234 9.87 1.28 -11.39
N PHE A 235 11.13 1.05 -10.96
CA PHE A 235 12.15 2.10 -10.88
C PHE A 235 12.57 2.59 -12.26
N ILE A 236 12.82 1.67 -13.20
CA ILE A 236 13.20 2.02 -14.57
C ILE A 236 12.07 2.83 -15.23
N ALA A 237 10.83 2.36 -15.17
CA ALA A 237 9.70 3.04 -15.79
C ALA A 237 9.49 4.46 -15.25
N THR A 238 9.52 4.63 -13.93
CA THR A 238 9.33 5.95 -13.30
C THR A 238 10.53 6.87 -13.47
N SER A 239 11.76 6.32 -13.60
CA SER A 239 12.95 7.08 -13.97
C SER A 239 12.84 7.60 -15.41
N LYS A 240 12.42 6.77 -16.36
CA LYS A 240 12.20 7.20 -17.76
C LYS A 240 11.13 8.28 -17.85
N ALA A 241 10.13 8.23 -17.02
CA ALA A 241 9.11 9.27 -16.90
C ALA A 241 9.61 10.52 -16.13
N ARG A 242 10.86 10.53 -15.65
CA ARG A 242 11.48 11.62 -14.86
C ARG A 242 10.66 12.01 -13.63
N MET A 243 10.10 11.01 -12.97
CA MET A 243 9.25 11.19 -11.79
C MET A 243 10.02 11.07 -10.47
N LEU A 244 11.14 10.34 -10.47
CA LEU A 244 11.91 10.07 -9.25
C LEU A 244 12.89 11.21 -8.95
N SER A 245 13.12 11.47 -7.67
CA SER A 245 14.20 12.32 -7.22
C SER A 245 15.54 11.61 -7.40
N PRO A 246 16.53 12.23 -8.08
CA PRO A 246 17.87 11.67 -8.20
C PRO A 246 18.59 11.51 -6.83
N THR A 247 18.15 12.25 -5.83
CA THR A 247 18.71 12.23 -4.48
C THR A 247 17.92 11.37 -3.50
N GLY A 248 16.91 10.64 -4.01
CA GLY A 248 16.08 9.73 -3.22
C GLY A 248 15.27 10.42 -2.11
N ARG A 249 14.97 11.71 -2.22
CA ARG A 249 14.23 12.45 -1.18
C ARG A 249 13.05 13.22 -1.75
N CYS A 250 11.89 13.07 -1.13
CA CYS A 250 10.73 13.93 -1.38
C CYS A 250 10.95 15.27 -0.69
N ARG A 251 11.03 16.35 -1.46
CA ARG A 251 11.18 17.70 -0.96
C ARG A 251 9.89 18.48 -1.14
N THR A 252 8.82 17.92 -0.60
CA THR A 252 7.46 18.47 -0.73
C THR A 252 7.41 19.90 -0.23
N PHE A 253 6.86 20.80 -1.05
CA PHE A 253 6.78 22.25 -0.83
C PHE A 253 8.12 23.00 -0.83
N SER A 254 9.25 22.34 -1.11
CA SER A 254 10.54 23.01 -1.29
C SER A 254 10.70 23.52 -2.72
N VAL A 255 11.49 24.60 -2.86
CA VAL A 255 11.95 25.09 -4.18
C VAL A 255 12.89 24.09 -4.86
N ASP A 256 13.53 23.22 -4.09
CA ASP A 256 14.45 22.17 -4.57
C ASP A 256 13.76 20.86 -4.88
N ALA A 257 12.42 20.83 -4.97
CA ALA A 257 11.68 19.64 -5.33
C ALA A 257 12.03 19.18 -6.75
N ASP A 258 12.51 17.93 -6.87
CA ASP A 258 13.09 17.35 -8.08
C ASP A 258 12.50 15.98 -8.45
N GLY A 259 11.49 15.52 -7.71
CA GLY A 259 10.83 14.24 -7.89
C GLY A 259 10.41 13.64 -6.55
N TYR A 260 9.97 12.38 -6.56
CA TYR A 260 9.62 11.67 -5.33
C TYR A 260 10.55 10.48 -5.08
N CYS A 261 10.62 10.05 -3.82
CA CYS A 261 11.26 8.80 -3.41
C CYS A 261 10.23 7.69 -3.36
N ARG A 262 10.53 6.51 -3.89
CA ARG A 262 9.69 5.33 -3.75
C ARG A 262 9.78 4.76 -2.33
N GLY A 263 8.77 3.98 -1.92
CA GLY A 263 8.79 3.34 -0.62
C GLY A 263 7.87 2.14 -0.54
N GLU A 264 8.30 1.18 0.27
CA GLU A 264 7.49 0.07 0.73
C GLU A 264 6.72 0.48 1.98
N GLY A 265 5.71 -0.27 2.31
CA GLY A 265 4.98 -0.13 3.55
C GLY A 265 3.64 -0.84 3.53
N CYS A 266 3.14 -1.09 4.73
CA CYS A 266 1.80 -1.60 4.96
C CYS A 266 1.23 -0.90 6.19
N GLY A 267 0.01 -0.42 6.08
CA GLY A 267 -0.72 0.15 7.21
C GLY A 267 -2.18 -0.25 7.19
N ALA A 268 -2.76 -0.43 8.36
CA ALA A 268 -4.17 -0.76 8.50
C ALA A 268 -4.81 -0.03 9.68
N VAL A 269 -6.07 0.33 9.51
CA VAL A 269 -6.93 0.89 10.55
C VAL A 269 -8.26 0.15 10.59
N VAL A 270 -8.86 0.07 11.77
CA VAL A 270 -10.21 -0.46 11.95
C VAL A 270 -11.14 0.68 12.29
N LEU A 271 -12.19 0.82 11.49
CA LEU A 271 -13.26 1.82 11.65
C LEU A 271 -14.49 1.19 12.27
N LYS A 272 -15.17 1.97 13.11
CA LYS A 272 -16.46 1.58 13.71
C LYS A 272 -17.38 2.77 13.89
#